data_f30c6e214da5d73021ba54fb4f5dcd58
#
_entry.id   f30c6e214da5d73021ba54fb4f5dcd58
#
_cell.length_a   1.000
_cell.length_b   1.000
_cell.length_c   1.000
_cell.angle_alpha   90.00
_cell.angle_beta   90.00
_cell.angle_gamma   90.00
#
_symmetry.space_group_name_H-M   'P 1'
#
loop_
_entity.id
_entity.type
_entity.pdbx_description
1 polymer ?
#
loop_
_entity_poly.entity_id
_entity_poly.type
_entity_poly.pdbx_seq_one_letter_code
_entity_poly.pdbx_strand_id
1 'polypeptide(L)'
;TDKTTKKETTASKKEDYLWIPTGSITKALLLSGIDVPTSHKTKSEPYPVLMMLSDYSILPNDFRMNLKQCFIIGAGYGSIVEERAYIRTETLSCVKRDGTPWEVAMKGQIVGEDGKLGMRGKVISKQGREIALAITAGVLSGLANAFKPQQAVSYFRVEKDDDTVKTLTPTVGDVAIGAGLSGVSNALSRVADFYLKLAEQMYPVIEIEAGR
;
A
#
# COMPACT_ATOMS: atom_id res chain seq x y z
N THR A 1 52.22 8.63 50.46
CA THR A 1 51.26 7.72 49.79
C THR A 1 50.85 8.32 48.49
N ASP A 2 51.67 8.03 47.45
CA ASP A 2 51.45 8.45 46.08
C ASP A 2 50.35 7.63 45.45
N LYS A 3 49.33 8.31 44.93
CA LYS A 3 48.36 7.75 44.01
C LYS A 3 48.69 8.20 42.61
N THR A 4 49.43 7.36 41.90
CA THR A 4 49.71 7.50 40.47
C THR A 4 48.41 7.23 39.69
N THR A 5 47.76 8.28 39.22
CA THR A 5 46.60 8.19 38.31
C THR A 5 47.12 7.84 36.91
N LYS A 6 46.94 6.58 36.53
CA LYS A 6 47.22 6.07 35.17
C LYS A 6 46.19 6.66 34.21
N LYS A 7 46.61 7.64 33.44
CA LYS A 7 45.85 8.24 32.38
C LYS A 7 45.80 7.25 31.21
N GLU A 8 44.70 6.51 31.10
CA GLU A 8 44.44 5.70 29.91
C GLU A 8 44.23 6.63 28.72
N THR A 9 45.23 6.63 27.87
CA THR A 9 45.14 7.28 26.55
C THR A 9 44.25 6.41 25.68
N THR A 10 43.00 6.74 25.60
CA THR A 10 42.06 6.19 24.63
C THR A 10 42.57 6.62 23.24
N ALA A 11 43.30 5.71 22.58
CA ALA A 11 43.65 5.91 21.19
C ALA A 11 42.34 6.02 20.38
N SER A 12 42.01 7.21 19.97
CA SER A 12 40.95 7.45 18.99
C SER A 12 41.30 6.69 17.73
N LYS A 13 40.66 5.53 17.54
CA LYS A 13 40.64 4.81 16.29
C LYS A 13 40.05 5.79 15.28
N LYS A 14 40.86 6.38 14.40
CA LYS A 14 40.41 7.12 13.24
C LYS A 14 39.59 6.13 12.41
N GLU A 15 38.30 6.11 12.60
CA GLU A 15 37.39 5.46 11.70
C GLU A 15 37.49 6.24 10.39
N ASP A 16 37.97 5.59 9.36
CA ASP A 16 38.03 6.11 7.99
C ASP A 16 36.59 6.25 7.48
N TYR A 17 35.95 7.33 7.90
CA TYR A 17 34.60 7.66 7.42
C TYR A 17 34.71 8.04 5.95
N LEU A 18 34.27 7.16 5.08
CA LEU A 18 34.04 7.54 3.69
C LEU A 18 32.89 8.55 3.67
N TRP A 19 33.23 9.78 3.38
CA TRP A 19 32.23 10.85 3.27
C TRP A 19 31.87 11.07 1.81
N ILE A 20 30.56 10.95 1.48
CA ILE A 20 30.04 11.23 0.14
C ILE A 20 29.39 12.60 0.20
N PRO A 21 29.93 13.61 -0.50
CA PRO A 21 29.39 14.95 -0.49
C PRO A 21 28.01 15.03 -1.13
N THR A 22 27.20 15.98 -0.68
CA THR A 22 25.89 16.25 -1.27
C THR A 22 26.05 16.68 -2.73
N GLY A 23 25.12 16.27 -3.59
CA GLY A 23 25.21 16.53 -5.03
C GLY A 23 26.00 15.48 -5.80
N SER A 24 26.46 14.40 -5.14
CA SER A 24 27.06 13.26 -5.83
C SER A 24 25.99 12.48 -6.60
N ILE A 25 26.35 12.04 -7.81
CA ILE A 25 25.47 11.30 -8.71
C ILE A 25 26.09 9.94 -9.01
N THR A 26 25.30 8.90 -8.96
CA THR A 26 25.75 7.54 -9.32
C THR A 26 24.65 6.79 -10.05
N LYS A 27 25.05 5.87 -10.93
CA LYS A 27 24.11 4.95 -11.60
C LYS A 27 23.94 3.72 -10.74
N ALA A 28 22.69 3.36 -10.51
CA ALA A 28 22.34 2.15 -9.80
C ALA A 28 21.44 1.27 -10.66
N LEU A 29 21.56 -0.03 -10.48
CA LEU A 29 20.73 -1.04 -11.10
C LEU A 29 19.84 -1.65 -10.02
N LEU A 30 18.55 -1.70 -10.24
CA LEU A 30 17.59 -2.34 -9.34
C LEU A 30 17.76 -3.86 -9.43
N LEU A 31 18.18 -4.50 -8.35
CA LEU A 31 18.36 -5.97 -8.32
C LEU A 31 17.07 -6.71 -8.00
N SER A 32 16.28 -6.17 -7.10
CA SER A 32 14.97 -6.72 -6.76
C SER A 32 13.87 -5.90 -7.39
N GLY A 33 12.97 -6.52 -8.13
CA GLY A 33 11.70 -5.89 -8.49
C GLY A 33 10.93 -5.53 -7.22
N ILE A 34 10.06 -4.54 -7.30
CA ILE A 34 9.30 -4.06 -6.16
C ILE A 34 7.86 -3.76 -6.53
N ASP A 35 6.95 -4.25 -5.70
CA ASP A 35 5.52 -3.92 -5.73
C ASP A 35 5.20 -2.97 -4.58
N VAL A 36 5.09 -1.70 -4.87
CA VAL A 36 4.92 -0.67 -3.85
C VAL A 36 3.45 -0.29 -3.73
N PRO A 37 2.81 -0.54 -2.58
CA PRO A 37 1.45 -0.07 -2.37
C PRO A 37 1.38 1.45 -2.27
N THR A 38 0.25 2.00 -2.75
CA THR A 38 0.03 3.45 -2.80
C THR A 38 -0.73 3.99 -1.58
N SER A 39 -0.81 3.19 -0.52
CA SER A 39 -1.50 3.59 0.72
C SER A 39 -0.71 4.63 1.51
N HIS A 40 -1.42 5.44 2.28
CA HIS A 40 -0.77 6.39 3.20
C HIS A 40 0.12 5.70 4.25
N LYS A 41 -0.23 4.48 4.64
CA LYS A 41 0.55 3.69 5.60
C LYS A 41 1.94 3.33 5.07
N THR A 42 2.09 3.14 3.75
CA THR A 42 3.38 2.82 3.12
C THR A 42 4.40 3.95 3.23
N LYS A 43 3.96 5.19 3.44
CA LYS A 43 4.89 6.31 3.67
C LYS A 43 5.58 6.22 5.04
N SER A 44 4.93 5.64 6.04
CA SER A 44 5.50 5.43 7.37
C SER A 44 6.27 4.12 7.49
N GLU A 45 5.88 3.10 6.71
CA GLU A 45 6.52 1.79 6.66
C GLU A 45 6.90 1.46 5.21
N PRO A 46 7.94 2.10 4.66
CA PRO A 46 8.32 1.93 3.26
C PRO A 46 8.92 0.55 2.99
N TYR A 47 8.76 0.07 1.75
CA TYR A 47 9.26 -1.24 1.34
C TYR A 47 10.77 -1.18 1.06
N PRO A 48 11.55 -2.15 1.56
CA PRO A 48 12.99 -2.21 1.31
C PRO A 48 13.27 -2.56 -0.15
N VAL A 49 14.27 -1.90 -0.72
CA VAL A 49 14.69 -2.07 -2.11
C VAL A 49 16.19 -2.26 -2.15
N LEU A 50 16.65 -3.29 -2.86
CA LEU A 50 18.07 -3.56 -3.06
C LEU A 50 18.50 -3.11 -4.45
N MET A 51 19.57 -2.30 -4.48
CA MET A 51 20.17 -1.77 -5.70
C MET A 51 21.67 -2.00 -5.68
N MET A 52 22.28 -2.14 -6.84
CA MET A 52 23.73 -2.26 -7.01
C MET A 52 24.23 -1.06 -7.82
N LEU A 53 25.33 -0.47 -7.38
CA LEU A 53 25.99 0.59 -8.13
C LEU A 53 26.72 0.00 -9.34
N SER A 54 26.36 0.46 -10.52
CA SER A 54 26.86 -0.06 -11.79
C SER A 54 28.06 0.72 -12.33
N ASP A 55 28.23 1.97 -11.91
CA ASP A 55 29.25 2.87 -12.46
C ASP A 55 30.01 3.62 -11.35
N TYR A 56 31.02 4.40 -11.76
CA TYR A 56 31.70 5.33 -10.86
C TYR A 56 30.72 6.41 -10.39
N SER A 57 30.82 6.76 -9.13
CA SER A 57 30.09 7.90 -8.58
C SER A 57 30.80 9.20 -8.97
N ILE A 58 30.05 10.11 -9.52
CA ILE A 58 30.51 11.47 -9.87
C ILE A 58 30.25 12.38 -8.69
N LEU A 59 31.30 12.97 -8.16
CA LEU A 59 31.24 13.90 -7.05
C LEU A 59 31.33 15.35 -7.57
N PRO A 60 30.97 16.35 -6.77
CA PRO A 60 31.21 17.74 -7.12
C PRO A 60 32.65 18.01 -7.56
N ASN A 61 32.82 18.99 -8.45
CA ASN A 61 34.11 19.36 -9.08
C ASN A 61 34.75 18.23 -9.92
N ASP A 62 33.94 17.40 -10.55
CA ASP A 62 34.36 16.32 -11.46
C ASP A 62 35.25 15.23 -10.82
N PHE A 63 35.27 15.16 -9.49
CA PHE A 63 35.90 14.03 -8.81
C PHE A 63 35.11 12.75 -9.04
N ARG A 64 35.84 11.63 -9.13
CA ARG A 64 35.22 10.31 -9.34
C ARG A 64 35.62 9.35 -8.23
N MET A 65 34.64 8.66 -7.68
CA MET A 65 34.84 7.63 -6.65
C MET A 65 34.43 6.28 -7.19
N ASN A 66 35.25 5.27 -6.95
CA ASN A 66 34.93 3.90 -7.36
C ASN A 66 34.05 3.22 -6.30
N LEU A 67 32.75 3.25 -6.51
CA LEU A 67 31.74 2.54 -5.72
C LEU A 67 31.08 1.42 -6.51
N LYS A 68 31.67 0.98 -7.63
CA LYS A 68 31.14 -0.11 -8.43
C LYS A 68 30.95 -1.36 -7.59
N GLN A 69 29.83 -2.06 -7.83
CA GLN A 69 29.45 -3.29 -7.15
C GLN A 69 29.18 -3.12 -5.64
N CYS A 70 29.11 -1.89 -5.13
CA CYS A 70 28.53 -1.64 -3.83
C CYS A 70 27.00 -1.76 -3.89
N PHE A 71 26.41 -2.13 -2.78
CA PHE A 71 24.96 -2.30 -2.67
C PHE A 71 24.36 -1.15 -1.89
N ILE A 72 23.17 -0.74 -2.32
CA ILE A 72 22.36 0.26 -1.63
C ILE A 72 21.05 -0.38 -1.22
N ILE A 73 20.72 -0.20 0.05
CA ILE A 73 19.39 -0.48 0.56
C ILE A 73 18.64 0.85 0.57
N GLY A 74 17.48 0.85 -0.04
CA GLY A 74 16.58 1.99 -0.06
C GLY A 74 15.20 1.63 0.46
N ALA A 75 14.39 2.63 0.66
CA ALA A 75 13.03 2.54 1.15
C ALA A 75 12.06 3.17 0.14
N GLY A 76 11.12 2.37 -0.38
CA GLY A 76 10.21 2.74 -1.46
C GLY A 76 8.76 2.93 -1.01
N TYR A 77 8.07 3.92 -1.57
CA TYR A 77 6.62 4.11 -1.45
C TYR A 77 6.03 4.55 -2.80
N GLY A 78 4.77 4.21 -3.06
CA GLY A 78 4.10 4.51 -4.32
C GLY A 78 3.23 5.76 -4.27
N SER A 79 3.16 6.48 -5.40
CA SER A 79 2.20 7.55 -5.65
C SER A 79 1.34 7.18 -6.86
N ILE A 80 0.05 6.91 -6.62
CA ILE A 80 -0.88 6.56 -7.69
C ILE A 80 -1.13 7.72 -8.66
N VAL A 81 -1.10 8.96 -8.15
CA VAL A 81 -1.36 10.16 -8.95
C VAL A 81 -0.29 10.36 -10.02
N GLU A 82 0.95 10.02 -9.70
CA GLU A 82 2.09 10.20 -10.58
C GLU A 82 2.54 8.90 -11.26
N GLU A 83 1.92 7.77 -10.89
CA GLU A 83 2.27 6.43 -11.34
C GLU A 83 3.76 6.10 -11.12
N ARG A 84 4.30 6.57 -9.97
CA ARG A 84 5.72 6.48 -9.66
C ARG A 84 5.95 5.85 -8.30
N ALA A 85 7.03 5.06 -8.20
CA ALA A 85 7.59 4.65 -6.92
C ALA A 85 8.74 5.57 -6.56
N TYR A 86 8.63 6.20 -5.41
CA TYR A 86 9.67 7.03 -4.82
C TYR A 86 10.52 6.16 -3.92
N ILE A 87 11.81 6.12 -4.21
CA ILE A 87 12.78 5.35 -3.46
C ILE A 87 13.82 6.31 -2.91
N ARG A 88 13.98 6.30 -1.59
CA ARG A 88 15.05 7.00 -0.92
C ARG A 88 16.11 6.00 -0.49
N THR A 89 17.37 6.37 -0.60
CA THR A 89 18.47 5.53 -0.13
C THR A 89 18.64 5.69 1.37
N GLU A 90 19.00 4.60 2.04
CA GLU A 90 19.22 4.56 3.48
C GLU A 90 20.64 4.18 3.83
N THR A 91 21.13 3.07 3.29
CA THR A 91 22.44 2.52 3.62
C THR A 91 23.18 2.10 2.37
N LEU A 92 24.43 2.49 2.26
CA LEU A 92 25.40 2.01 1.28
C LEU A 92 26.32 1.02 1.95
N SER A 93 26.45 -0.17 1.38
CA SER A 93 27.31 -1.25 1.86
C SER A 93 28.31 -1.64 0.79
N CYS A 94 29.59 -1.66 1.17
CA CYS A 94 30.70 -2.04 0.30
C CYS A 94 31.69 -2.93 1.05
N VAL A 95 32.55 -3.61 0.30
CA VAL A 95 33.69 -4.35 0.83
C VAL A 95 34.95 -3.76 0.21
N LYS A 96 35.92 -3.38 1.04
CA LYS A 96 37.22 -2.91 0.60
C LYS A 96 38.03 -4.08 -0.04
N ARG A 97 39.05 -3.74 -0.78
CA ARG A 97 39.92 -4.76 -1.42
C ARG A 97 40.65 -5.67 -0.44
N ASP A 98 40.79 -5.24 0.80
CA ASP A 98 41.37 -6.02 1.92
C ASP A 98 40.32 -6.97 2.56
N GLY A 99 39.09 -7.02 2.03
CA GLY A 99 38.01 -7.84 2.56
C GLY A 99 37.24 -7.20 3.72
N THR A 100 37.63 -6.01 4.16
CA THR A 100 36.94 -5.32 5.28
C THR A 100 35.59 -4.75 4.81
N PRO A 101 34.45 -5.18 5.37
CA PRO A 101 33.16 -4.58 5.08
C PRO A 101 33.06 -3.18 5.71
N TRP A 102 32.38 -2.28 5.04
CA TRP A 102 32.02 -0.99 5.59
C TRP A 102 30.62 -0.58 5.14
N GLU A 103 29.92 0.08 6.02
CA GLU A 103 28.56 0.57 5.79
C GLU A 103 28.48 2.04 6.17
N VAL A 104 27.75 2.80 5.38
CA VAL A 104 27.52 4.22 5.64
C VAL A 104 26.07 4.58 5.35
N ALA A 105 25.47 5.41 6.20
CA ALA A 105 24.17 5.97 5.94
C ALA A 105 24.27 6.93 4.75
N MET A 106 23.49 6.67 3.71
CA MET A 106 23.47 7.46 2.49
C MET A 106 22.07 8.00 2.25
N LYS A 107 21.89 9.29 2.46
CA LYS A 107 20.61 9.97 2.20
C LYS A 107 20.58 10.50 0.79
N GLY A 108 19.83 9.83 -0.06
CA GLY A 108 19.64 10.21 -1.46
C GLY A 108 18.25 9.86 -1.95
N GLN A 109 17.98 10.19 -3.20
CA GLN A 109 16.72 9.86 -3.86
C GLN A 109 17.02 9.26 -5.24
N ILE A 110 16.21 8.31 -5.64
CA ILE A 110 16.33 7.69 -6.96
C ILE A 110 15.61 8.55 -7.99
N VAL A 111 16.33 8.80 -9.09
CA VAL A 111 15.83 9.47 -10.29
C VAL A 111 15.59 8.39 -11.34
N GLY A 112 14.43 8.40 -11.96
CA GLY A 112 14.07 7.47 -13.01
C GLY A 112 14.81 7.74 -14.33
N GLU A 113 14.67 6.87 -15.29
CA GLU A 113 15.26 6.96 -16.63
C GLU A 113 14.82 8.22 -17.39
N ASP A 114 13.67 8.78 -17.01
CA ASP A 114 13.08 9.99 -17.58
C ASP A 114 13.62 11.29 -16.92
N GLY A 115 14.61 11.19 -16.04
CA GLY A 115 15.22 12.32 -15.35
C GLY A 115 14.36 12.93 -14.24
N LYS A 116 13.26 12.32 -13.87
CA LYS A 116 12.37 12.79 -12.80
C LYS A 116 12.55 11.96 -11.53
N LEU A 117 12.26 12.58 -10.40
CA LEU A 117 12.26 11.88 -9.12
C LEU A 117 11.29 10.70 -9.14
N GLY A 118 11.72 9.58 -8.57
CA GLY A 118 10.98 8.33 -8.56
C GLY A 118 11.03 7.58 -9.88
N MET A 119 10.86 6.28 -9.83
CA MET A 119 10.82 5.39 -10.99
C MET A 119 9.38 5.23 -11.46
N ARG A 120 9.14 5.38 -12.76
CA ARG A 120 7.83 5.11 -13.35
C ARG A 120 7.58 3.60 -13.37
N GLY A 121 6.44 3.18 -12.83
CA GLY A 121 6.03 1.79 -12.76
C GLY A 121 4.66 1.54 -13.41
N LYS A 122 4.27 0.27 -13.42
CA LYS A 122 2.95 -0.17 -13.89
C LYS A 122 1.99 -0.20 -12.70
N VAL A 123 0.88 0.51 -12.81
CA VAL A 123 -0.17 0.47 -11.78
C VAL A 123 -1.00 -0.79 -11.94
N ILE A 124 -1.02 -1.62 -10.90
CA ILE A 124 -1.84 -2.83 -10.83
C ILE A 124 -2.92 -2.63 -9.77
N SER A 125 -4.18 -2.70 -10.20
CA SER A 125 -5.35 -2.66 -9.31
C SER A 125 -6.05 -4.01 -9.33
N LYS A 126 -6.22 -4.63 -8.17
CA LYS A 126 -6.95 -5.89 -8.01
C LYS A 126 -8.40 -5.67 -7.51
N GLN A 127 -8.82 -4.42 -7.34
CA GLN A 127 -10.13 -4.07 -6.79
C GLN A 127 -11.30 -4.40 -7.71
N GLY A 128 -11.08 -4.46 -9.04
CA GLY A 128 -12.15 -4.62 -10.03
C GLY A 128 -13.01 -5.87 -9.81
N ARG A 129 -12.42 -6.98 -9.41
CA ARG A 129 -13.14 -8.22 -9.11
C ARG A 129 -14.08 -8.07 -7.90
N GLU A 130 -13.59 -7.47 -6.83
CA GLU A 130 -14.35 -7.32 -5.58
C GLU A 130 -15.50 -6.33 -5.75
N ILE A 131 -15.26 -5.26 -6.51
CA ILE A 131 -16.30 -4.28 -6.87
C ILE A 131 -17.38 -4.95 -7.74
N ALA A 132 -17.01 -5.77 -8.72
CA ALA A 132 -17.95 -6.51 -9.55
C ALA A 132 -18.83 -7.46 -8.71
N LEU A 133 -18.25 -8.17 -7.74
CA LEU A 133 -19.00 -9.03 -6.82
C LEU A 133 -19.94 -8.20 -5.92
N ALA A 134 -19.52 -7.05 -5.44
CA ALA A 134 -20.36 -6.16 -4.65
C ALA A 134 -21.55 -5.63 -5.46
N ILE A 135 -21.33 -5.25 -6.73
CA ILE A 135 -22.38 -4.79 -7.63
C ILE A 135 -23.40 -5.91 -7.89
N THR A 136 -22.94 -7.11 -8.20
CA THR A 136 -23.84 -8.25 -8.45
C THR A 136 -24.68 -8.59 -7.22
N ALA A 137 -24.08 -8.63 -6.03
CA ALA A 137 -24.80 -8.83 -4.77
C ALA A 137 -25.79 -7.70 -4.48
N GLY A 138 -25.40 -6.45 -4.77
CA GLY A 138 -26.27 -5.25 -4.62
C GLY A 138 -27.48 -5.30 -5.55
N VAL A 139 -27.28 -5.63 -6.82
CA VAL A 139 -28.39 -5.77 -7.78
C VAL A 139 -29.34 -6.88 -7.33
N LEU A 140 -28.82 -8.02 -6.92
CA LEU A 140 -29.64 -9.15 -6.46
C LEU A 140 -30.43 -8.79 -5.18
N SER A 141 -29.82 -8.06 -4.24
CA SER A 141 -30.51 -7.56 -3.05
C SER A 141 -31.59 -6.53 -3.39
N GLY A 142 -31.33 -5.67 -4.38
CA GLY A 142 -32.29 -4.68 -4.89
C GLY A 142 -33.52 -5.35 -5.51
N LEU A 143 -33.32 -6.38 -6.34
CA LEU A 143 -34.40 -7.17 -6.91
C LEU A 143 -35.20 -7.88 -5.81
N ALA A 144 -34.54 -8.51 -4.84
CA ALA A 144 -35.22 -9.16 -3.71
C ALA A 144 -36.06 -8.16 -2.89
N ASN A 145 -35.60 -6.92 -2.76
CA ASN A 145 -36.36 -5.84 -2.10
C ASN A 145 -37.55 -5.37 -2.94
N ALA A 146 -37.43 -5.31 -4.27
CA ALA A 146 -38.49 -4.93 -5.17
C ALA A 146 -39.67 -5.93 -5.15
N PHE A 147 -39.36 -7.21 -4.91
CA PHE A 147 -40.37 -8.28 -4.79
C PHE A 147 -40.90 -8.46 -3.36
N LYS A 148 -40.40 -7.68 -2.39
CA LYS A 148 -41.04 -7.68 -1.07
C LYS A 148 -42.49 -7.17 -1.25
N PRO A 149 -43.50 -7.95 -0.81
CA PRO A 149 -44.84 -7.39 -0.74
C PRO A 149 -44.74 -6.17 0.14
N GLN A 150 -45.02 -4.99 -0.46
CA GLN A 150 -45.22 -3.78 0.32
C GLN A 150 -46.16 -4.18 1.45
N GLN A 151 -45.72 -3.99 2.69
CA GLN A 151 -46.60 -4.18 3.83
C GLN A 151 -47.91 -3.52 3.45
N ALA A 152 -48.91 -4.32 3.22
CA ALA A 152 -50.22 -3.81 2.86
C ALA A 152 -50.53 -2.75 3.93
N VAL A 153 -50.46 -1.53 3.54
CA VAL A 153 -51.01 -0.43 4.35
C VAL A 153 -52.41 -0.96 4.61
N SER A 154 -52.70 -1.32 5.84
CA SER A 154 -54.00 -1.77 6.26
C SER A 154 -54.93 -0.58 5.92
N TYR A 155 -55.50 -0.63 4.71
CA TYR A 155 -56.58 0.27 4.35
C TYR A 155 -57.67 -0.12 5.31
N PHE A 156 -57.88 0.69 6.32
CA PHE A 156 -59.12 0.65 7.12
C PHE A 156 -60.22 1.02 6.18
N ARG A 157 -60.76 0.04 5.46
CA ARG A 157 -62.02 0.20 4.79
C ARG A 157 -63.05 0.17 5.89
N VAL A 158 -63.42 1.37 6.32
CA VAL A 158 -64.58 1.58 7.18
C VAL A 158 -65.81 1.34 6.30
N GLU A 159 -66.19 0.08 6.19
CA GLU A 159 -67.52 -0.26 5.67
C GLU A 159 -68.47 -0.02 6.82
N LYS A 160 -69.29 1.00 6.68
CA LYS A 160 -70.26 1.46 7.67
C LYS A 160 -71.51 0.59 7.51
N ASP A 161 -71.45 -0.62 8.08
CA ASP A 161 -72.63 -1.35 8.44
C ASP A 161 -72.28 -2.21 9.66
N ASP A 162 -73.02 -1.87 10.75
CA ASP A 162 -73.16 -2.64 11.99
C ASP A 162 -71.86 -3.12 12.72
N ASP A 163 -71.42 -2.23 13.62
CA ASP A 163 -70.64 -2.44 14.86
C ASP A 163 -69.53 -3.54 14.95
N THR A 164 -68.94 -4.02 13.87
CA THR A 164 -67.78 -4.88 13.93
C THR A 164 -66.67 -4.47 12.96
N VAL A 165 -65.58 -3.91 13.51
CA VAL A 165 -64.32 -3.66 12.79
C VAL A 165 -63.62 -5.00 12.51
N LYS A 166 -63.73 -5.54 11.28
CA LYS A 166 -62.95 -6.70 10.86
C LYS A 166 -61.56 -6.24 10.42
N THR A 167 -60.58 -6.43 11.26
CA THR A 167 -59.17 -6.36 10.92
C THR A 167 -58.82 -7.55 10.03
N LEU A 168 -58.50 -7.32 8.75
CA LEU A 168 -57.98 -8.35 7.88
C LEU A 168 -56.53 -8.63 8.32
N THR A 169 -56.37 -9.71 9.05
CA THR A 169 -55.02 -10.22 9.38
C THR A 169 -54.41 -10.79 8.10
N PRO A 170 -53.16 -10.44 7.78
CA PRO A 170 -52.45 -11.01 6.62
C PRO A 170 -52.37 -12.53 6.79
N THR A 171 -52.61 -13.27 5.71
CA THR A 171 -52.51 -14.72 5.69
C THR A 171 -51.10 -15.19 6.04
N VAL A 172 -50.98 -16.26 6.80
CA VAL A 172 -49.68 -16.83 7.22
C VAL A 172 -48.72 -17.05 6.03
N GLY A 173 -49.26 -17.35 4.85
CA GLY A 173 -48.48 -17.49 3.62
C GLY A 173 -47.79 -16.17 3.18
N ASP A 174 -48.48 -15.05 3.25
CA ASP A 174 -47.92 -13.74 2.85
C ASP A 174 -46.84 -13.26 3.80
N VAL A 175 -46.99 -13.57 5.09
CA VAL A 175 -45.98 -13.26 6.11
C VAL A 175 -44.76 -14.16 5.95
N ALA A 176 -44.93 -15.45 5.63
CA ALA A 176 -43.81 -16.39 5.45
C ALA A 176 -42.96 -16.03 4.21
N ILE A 177 -43.59 -15.69 3.08
CA ILE A 177 -42.89 -15.25 1.85
C ILE A 177 -42.18 -13.94 2.09
N GLY A 178 -42.85 -12.97 2.71
CA GLY A 178 -42.27 -11.66 3.03
C GLY A 178 -41.08 -11.77 4.00
N ALA A 179 -41.15 -12.61 5.01
CA ALA A 179 -40.07 -12.87 5.96
C ALA A 179 -38.87 -13.56 5.29
N GLY A 180 -39.12 -14.54 4.41
CA GLY A 180 -38.07 -15.23 3.66
C GLY A 180 -37.31 -14.28 2.73
N LEU A 181 -38.02 -13.50 1.92
CA LEU A 181 -37.42 -12.50 1.01
C LEU A 181 -36.69 -11.39 1.75
N SER A 182 -37.20 -10.97 2.91
CA SER A 182 -36.50 -9.94 3.72
C SER A 182 -35.20 -10.49 4.33
N GLY A 183 -35.19 -11.76 4.77
CA GLY A 183 -33.99 -12.43 5.26
C GLY A 183 -32.91 -12.52 4.19
N VAL A 184 -33.26 -12.96 2.99
CA VAL A 184 -32.33 -13.08 1.85
C VAL A 184 -31.78 -11.72 1.43
N SER A 185 -32.62 -10.68 1.31
CA SER A 185 -32.15 -9.34 0.92
C SER A 185 -31.19 -8.76 1.95
N ASN A 186 -31.44 -8.94 3.25
CA ASN A 186 -30.53 -8.47 4.30
C ASN A 186 -29.20 -9.25 4.29
N ALA A 187 -29.24 -10.56 4.01
CA ALA A 187 -28.02 -11.37 3.86
C ALA A 187 -27.18 -10.88 2.66
N LEU A 188 -27.82 -10.66 1.50
CA LEU A 188 -27.15 -10.17 0.29
C LEU A 188 -26.57 -8.75 0.49
N SER A 189 -27.27 -7.86 1.19
CA SER A 189 -26.74 -6.54 1.52
C SER A 189 -25.50 -6.63 2.40
N ARG A 190 -25.46 -7.51 3.40
CA ARG A 190 -24.28 -7.74 4.23
C ARG A 190 -23.10 -8.29 3.42
N VAL A 191 -23.38 -9.16 2.44
CA VAL A 191 -22.35 -9.67 1.51
C VAL A 191 -21.81 -8.54 0.64
N ALA A 192 -22.67 -7.68 0.10
CA ALA A 192 -22.25 -6.51 -0.67
C ALA A 192 -21.37 -5.57 0.17
N ASP A 193 -21.78 -5.26 1.40
CA ASP A 193 -21.03 -4.42 2.32
C ASP A 193 -19.67 -5.05 2.68
N PHE A 194 -19.61 -6.38 2.82
CA PHE A 194 -18.35 -7.10 3.06
C PHE A 194 -17.39 -6.94 1.89
N TYR A 195 -17.85 -7.14 0.65
CA TYR A 195 -16.99 -6.97 -0.53
C TYR A 195 -16.57 -5.52 -0.76
N LEU A 196 -17.44 -4.56 -0.47
CA LEU A 196 -17.08 -3.14 -0.52
C LEU A 196 -15.98 -2.80 0.49
N LYS A 197 -16.12 -3.24 1.74
CA LYS A 197 -15.08 -3.06 2.77
C LYS A 197 -13.77 -3.73 2.39
N LEU A 198 -13.84 -4.93 1.78
CA LEU A 198 -12.65 -5.61 1.29
C LEU A 198 -11.98 -4.83 0.15
N ALA A 199 -12.77 -4.30 -0.78
CA ALA A 199 -12.26 -3.46 -1.87
C ALA A 199 -11.60 -2.17 -1.36
N GLU A 200 -12.16 -1.53 -0.32
CA GLU A 200 -11.61 -0.33 0.31
C GLU A 200 -10.25 -0.60 0.99
N GLN A 201 -10.00 -1.83 1.44
CA GLN A 201 -8.71 -2.23 2.05
C GLN A 201 -7.64 -2.59 1.01
N MET A 202 -8.05 -2.83 -0.23
CA MET A 202 -7.13 -3.14 -1.32
C MET A 202 -6.62 -1.85 -1.96
N TYR A 203 -5.36 -1.53 -1.74
CA TYR A 203 -4.72 -0.42 -2.42
C TYR A 203 -4.07 -0.90 -3.71
N PRO A 204 -4.15 -0.10 -4.81
CA PRO A 204 -3.38 -0.40 -6.00
C PRO A 204 -1.88 -0.37 -5.68
N VAL A 205 -1.12 -1.19 -6.37
CA VAL A 205 0.33 -1.27 -6.25
C VAL A 205 1.00 -0.75 -7.52
N ILE A 206 2.18 -0.19 -7.37
CA ILE A 206 3.04 0.17 -8.49
C ILE A 206 4.13 -0.88 -8.58
N GLU A 207 4.12 -1.62 -9.68
CA GLU A 207 5.10 -2.63 -10.00
C GLU A 207 6.27 -2.02 -10.76
N ILE A 208 7.49 -2.31 -10.31
CA ILE A 208 8.73 -1.99 -10.99
C ILE A 208 9.53 -3.28 -11.13
N GLU A 209 9.89 -3.60 -12.36
CA GLU A 209 10.68 -4.79 -12.65
C GLU A 209 12.14 -4.62 -12.22
N ALA A 210 12.80 -5.73 -11.92
CA ALA A 210 14.24 -5.78 -11.68
C ALA A 210 15.01 -5.48 -12.99
N GLY A 211 16.27 -5.05 -12.85
CA GLY A 211 17.15 -4.78 -13.98
C GLY A 211 17.05 -3.38 -14.57
N ARG A 212 16.31 -2.50 -13.91
CA ARG A 212 16.18 -1.08 -14.28
C ARG A 212 17.09 -0.19 -13.47
#